data_f321d9fa40bf0e25179ef696e09f8818
#
_entry.id   f321d9fa40bf0e25179ef696e09f8818
#
_cell.length_a   1.000
_cell.length_b   1.000
_cell.length_c   1.000
_cell.angle_alpha   90.00
_cell.angle_beta   90.00
_cell.angle_gamma   90.00
#
_symmetry.space_group_name_H-M   'P 1'
#
loop_
_entity.id
_entity.type
_entity.pdbx_description
1 polymer ?
#
loop_
_entity_poly.entity_id
_entity_poly.type
_entity_poly.pdbx_seq_one_letter_code
_entity_poly.pdbx_strand_id
1 'polypeptide(L)'
;MNRPVQAGTLLIVALLSAFAAAHEKVDRVLVLKKEHKLLLLNGDTVIKAYIVALGGGGLSPKRQLGDHRTPEGLYRVDWRNQASSYHRALHISYPNETDRERARKLGVNPGGDIMIHGITNGLGWMGPSHRISDWTDGCIAVTNTEIEEIWSLVPDGTPVEIRP
;
A
#
# COMPACT_ATOMS: atom_id res chain seq x y z
N MET A 1 33.90 -43.59 -59.66
CA MET A 1 32.49 -43.37 -59.32
C MET A 1 32.45 -42.73 -57.92
N ASN A 2 32.46 -41.39 -57.84
CA ASN A 2 32.46 -40.64 -56.58
C ASN A 2 31.02 -40.13 -56.30
N ARG A 3 30.49 -40.56 -55.15
CA ARG A 3 29.23 -40.02 -54.65
C ARG A 3 29.51 -38.82 -53.75
N PRO A 4 28.80 -37.71 -53.88
CA PRO A 4 28.94 -36.57 -52.96
C PRO A 4 28.12 -36.84 -51.65
N VAL A 5 28.75 -36.53 -50.55
CA VAL A 5 28.14 -36.50 -49.19
C VAL A 5 27.37 -35.22 -49.05
N GLN A 6 26.05 -35.29 -48.88
CA GLN A 6 25.23 -34.14 -48.55
C GLN A 6 25.34 -33.85 -47.05
N ALA A 7 25.87 -32.67 -46.74
CA ALA A 7 25.85 -32.15 -45.40
C ALA A 7 24.47 -31.53 -45.09
N GLY A 8 23.70 -32.17 -44.22
CA GLY A 8 22.44 -31.66 -43.70
C GLY A 8 22.68 -30.56 -42.67
N THR A 9 22.31 -29.34 -42.99
CA THR A 9 22.37 -28.22 -42.06
C THR A 9 21.15 -28.31 -41.12
N LEU A 10 21.42 -28.62 -39.85
CA LEU A 10 20.40 -28.67 -38.79
C LEU A 10 20.09 -27.20 -38.36
N LEU A 11 18.94 -26.69 -38.73
CA LEU A 11 18.47 -25.38 -38.33
C LEU A 11 17.86 -25.47 -36.90
N ILE A 12 18.62 -25.08 -35.89
CA ILE A 12 18.13 -25.00 -34.52
C ILE A 12 17.33 -23.68 -34.40
N VAL A 13 15.99 -23.80 -34.46
CA VAL A 13 15.10 -22.69 -34.14
C VAL A 13 15.02 -22.55 -32.61
N ALA A 14 15.77 -21.62 -32.05
CA ALA A 14 15.65 -21.23 -30.65
C ALA A 14 14.35 -20.45 -30.45
N LEU A 15 13.31 -21.09 -29.90
CA LEU A 15 12.13 -20.39 -29.41
C LEU A 15 12.55 -19.58 -28.17
N LEU A 16 12.79 -18.28 -28.32
CA LEU A 16 12.81 -17.34 -27.21
C LEU A 16 11.37 -17.16 -26.74
N SER A 17 10.99 -17.89 -25.69
CA SER A 17 9.78 -17.62 -24.92
C SER A 17 10.01 -16.30 -24.16
N ALA A 18 9.55 -15.17 -24.72
CA ALA A 18 9.45 -13.93 -23.98
C ALA A 18 8.40 -14.13 -22.86
N PHE A 19 8.87 -14.45 -21.65
CA PHE A 19 8.06 -14.29 -20.47
C PHE A 19 7.81 -12.77 -20.31
N ALA A 20 6.70 -12.29 -20.86
CA ALA A 20 6.12 -11.02 -20.44
C ALA A 20 5.83 -11.19 -18.95
N ALA A 21 6.61 -10.56 -18.09
CA ALA A 21 6.26 -10.41 -16.69
C ALA A 21 4.90 -9.69 -16.68
N ALA A 22 3.83 -10.46 -16.48
CA ALA A 22 2.52 -9.89 -16.22
C ALA A 22 2.71 -9.00 -15.00
N HIS A 23 2.56 -7.69 -15.17
CA HIS A 23 2.53 -6.76 -14.04
C HIS A 23 1.37 -7.21 -13.16
N GLU A 24 1.69 -7.84 -12.03
CA GLU A 24 0.68 -8.34 -11.10
C GLU A 24 -0.14 -7.14 -10.65
N LYS A 25 -1.39 -7.05 -11.16
CA LYS A 25 -2.27 -5.93 -10.90
C LYS A 25 -2.75 -6.01 -9.45
N VAL A 26 -2.44 -4.99 -8.65
CA VAL A 26 -3.03 -4.85 -7.31
C VAL A 26 -4.49 -4.44 -7.45
N ASP A 27 -5.39 -5.22 -6.86
CA ASP A 27 -6.83 -4.96 -6.85
C ASP A 27 -7.36 -4.57 -5.46
N ARG A 28 -6.57 -4.78 -4.41
CA ARG A 28 -6.93 -4.43 -3.03
C ARG A 28 -5.70 -4.19 -2.16
N VAL A 29 -5.82 -3.24 -1.23
CA VAL A 29 -4.91 -3.04 -0.10
C VAL A 29 -5.59 -3.53 1.16
N LEU A 30 -4.91 -4.35 1.97
CA LEU A 30 -5.38 -4.82 3.26
C LEU A 30 -4.41 -4.41 4.36
N VAL A 31 -4.90 -3.69 5.37
CA VAL A 31 -4.13 -3.31 6.55
C VAL A 31 -4.63 -4.13 7.75
N LEU A 32 -3.72 -4.87 8.38
CA LEU A 32 -3.95 -5.68 9.58
C LEU A 32 -3.27 -4.96 10.75
N LYS A 33 -4.04 -4.23 11.54
CA LYS A 33 -3.51 -3.32 12.58
C LYS A 33 -2.77 -4.05 13.67
N LYS A 34 -3.32 -5.15 14.20
CA LYS A 34 -2.67 -5.96 15.24
C LYS A 34 -1.36 -6.58 14.79
N GLU A 35 -1.23 -6.85 13.51
CA GLU A 35 -0.02 -7.42 12.91
C GLU A 35 0.96 -6.35 12.42
N HIS A 36 0.57 -5.07 12.44
CA HIS A 36 1.31 -3.96 11.83
C HIS A 36 1.72 -4.28 10.39
N LYS A 37 0.77 -4.81 9.59
CA LYS A 37 1.02 -5.20 8.20
C LYS A 37 0.12 -4.47 7.23
N LEU A 38 0.70 -4.12 6.09
CA LEU A 38 -0.02 -3.71 4.88
C LEU A 38 0.28 -4.73 3.78
N LEU A 39 -0.78 -5.29 3.20
CA LEU A 39 -0.70 -6.27 2.13
C LEU A 39 -1.27 -5.68 0.84
N LEU A 40 -0.56 -5.88 -0.27
CA LEU A 40 -1.08 -5.65 -1.62
C LEU A 40 -1.56 -6.99 -2.18
N LEU A 41 -2.79 -7.03 -2.66
CA LEU A 41 -3.48 -8.26 -3.07
C LEU A 41 -3.91 -8.19 -4.55
N ASN A 42 -3.97 -9.38 -5.16
CA ASN A 42 -4.71 -9.66 -6.39
C ASN A 42 -5.63 -10.86 -6.10
N GLY A 43 -6.94 -10.63 -6.01
CA GLY A 43 -7.87 -11.59 -5.44
C GLY A 43 -7.46 -11.99 -4.03
N ASP A 44 -7.21 -13.28 -3.82
CA ASP A 44 -6.74 -13.82 -2.52
C ASP A 44 -5.22 -13.97 -2.45
N THR A 45 -4.49 -13.64 -3.51
CA THR A 45 -3.03 -13.78 -3.56
C THR A 45 -2.37 -12.53 -3.01
N VAL A 46 -1.47 -12.70 -2.03
CA VAL A 46 -0.61 -11.63 -1.53
C VAL A 46 0.54 -11.40 -2.50
N ILE A 47 0.57 -10.22 -3.14
CA ILE A 47 1.64 -9.80 -4.07
C ILE A 47 2.81 -9.23 -3.28
N LYS A 48 2.51 -8.38 -2.30
CA LYS A 48 3.50 -7.70 -1.45
C LYS A 48 3.00 -7.59 -0.01
N ALA A 49 3.94 -7.56 0.92
CA ALA A 49 3.67 -7.35 2.34
C ALA A 49 4.69 -6.37 2.93
N TYR A 50 4.21 -5.40 3.69
CA TYR A 50 5.02 -4.38 4.35
C TYR A 50 4.68 -4.33 5.84
N ILE A 51 5.69 -4.07 6.66
CA ILE A 51 5.47 -3.70 8.06
C ILE A 51 5.20 -2.19 8.11
N VAL A 52 4.28 -1.77 8.97
CA VAL A 52 3.85 -0.37 9.05
C VAL A 52 3.95 0.17 10.49
N ALA A 53 4.10 1.49 10.62
CA ALA A 53 3.73 2.21 11.83
C ALA A 53 2.34 2.81 11.65
N LEU A 54 1.56 2.86 12.73
CA LEU A 54 0.18 3.30 12.76
C LEU A 54 0.02 4.57 13.61
N GLY A 55 -1.22 4.93 13.89
CA GLY A 55 -1.56 6.02 14.78
C GLY A 55 -1.17 5.75 16.24
N GLY A 56 -0.49 6.72 16.88
CA GLY A 56 0.02 6.61 18.26
C GLY A 56 -1.07 6.52 19.34
N GLY A 57 -2.36 6.64 18.98
CA GLY A 57 -3.49 6.51 19.90
C GLY A 57 -3.90 5.07 20.24
N GLY A 58 -3.09 4.09 19.83
CA GLY A 58 -3.34 2.66 20.05
C GLY A 58 -4.25 2.01 19.01
N LEU A 59 -4.45 0.70 19.14
CA LEU A 59 -5.07 -0.14 18.11
C LEU A 59 -6.61 -0.05 18.03
N SER A 60 -7.29 0.62 18.94
CA SER A 60 -8.74 0.86 18.80
C SER A 60 -9.03 1.70 17.56
N PRO A 61 -10.22 1.54 16.92
CA PRO A 61 -10.53 2.29 15.70
C PRO A 61 -10.66 3.80 15.97
N LYS A 62 -10.28 4.60 14.98
CA LYS A 62 -10.46 6.05 14.99
C LYS A 62 -11.94 6.42 15.14
N ARG A 63 -12.23 7.40 16.01
CA ARG A 63 -13.60 7.89 16.28
C ARG A 63 -13.75 9.39 16.16
N GLN A 64 -12.68 10.15 16.43
CA GLN A 64 -12.71 11.61 16.44
C GLN A 64 -11.37 12.21 16.05
N LEU A 65 -11.41 13.48 15.67
CA LEU A 65 -10.21 14.29 15.46
C LEU A 65 -9.36 14.33 16.75
N GLY A 66 -8.05 14.17 16.59
CA GLY A 66 -7.09 14.23 17.71
C GLY A 66 -7.00 12.98 18.57
N ASP A 67 -7.68 11.88 18.22
CA ASP A 67 -7.52 10.61 18.94
C ASP A 67 -6.27 9.82 18.51
N HIS A 68 -5.55 10.30 17.50
CA HIS A 68 -4.32 9.70 16.95
C HIS A 68 -4.46 8.22 16.58
N ARG A 69 -5.65 7.76 16.19
CA ARG A 69 -5.94 6.38 15.88
C ARG A 69 -6.09 6.16 14.39
N THR A 70 -5.69 4.99 13.92
CA THR A 70 -5.95 4.52 12.55
C THR A 70 -7.37 3.98 12.47
N PRO A 71 -8.18 4.41 11.46
CA PRO A 71 -9.55 3.93 11.31
C PRO A 71 -9.61 2.43 10.96
N GLU A 72 -10.80 1.86 11.09
CA GLU A 72 -11.15 0.50 10.62
C GLU A 72 -12.37 0.59 9.72
N GLY A 73 -12.35 -0.15 8.61
CA GLY A 73 -13.43 -0.14 7.64
C GLY A 73 -12.97 -0.35 6.20
N LEU A 74 -13.90 -0.04 5.29
CA LEU A 74 -13.69 -0.12 3.85
C LEU A 74 -13.58 1.29 3.27
N TYR A 75 -12.47 1.55 2.61
CA TYR A 75 -12.12 2.81 1.99
C TYR A 75 -11.61 2.57 0.56
N ARG A 76 -11.10 3.60 -0.07
CA ARG A 76 -10.38 3.52 -1.34
C ARG A 76 -9.30 4.58 -1.41
N VAL A 77 -8.28 4.36 -2.23
CA VAL A 77 -7.35 5.42 -2.61
C VAL A 77 -8.12 6.39 -3.51
N ASP A 78 -8.29 7.63 -3.09
CA ASP A 78 -9.09 8.62 -3.81
C ASP A 78 -8.27 9.78 -4.41
N TRP A 79 -7.09 10.07 -3.87
CA TRP A 79 -6.13 10.99 -4.49
C TRP A 79 -4.70 10.75 -3.99
N ARG A 80 -3.72 11.42 -4.64
CA ARG A 80 -2.29 11.24 -4.40
C ARG A 80 -1.61 12.56 -4.12
N ASN A 81 -0.69 12.58 -3.17
CA ASN A 81 0.16 13.72 -2.87
C ASN A 81 1.63 13.40 -3.18
N GLN A 82 2.10 13.87 -4.34
CA GLN A 82 3.49 13.70 -4.75
C GLN A 82 4.44 14.61 -3.97
N ALA A 83 3.96 15.76 -3.49
CA ALA A 83 4.73 16.75 -2.72
C ALA A 83 4.41 16.69 -1.23
N SER A 84 4.22 15.48 -0.69
CA SER A 84 3.92 15.26 0.72
C SER A 84 5.09 15.66 1.62
N SER A 85 4.80 16.16 2.83
CA SER A 85 5.79 16.32 3.89
C SER A 85 6.38 14.99 4.37
N TYR A 86 5.79 13.88 3.92
CA TYR A 86 6.19 12.50 4.22
C TYR A 86 6.61 11.76 2.95
N HIS A 87 7.44 12.35 2.12
CA HIS A 87 7.95 11.84 0.86
C HIS A 87 6.86 11.76 -0.22
N ARG A 88 5.98 10.77 -0.17
CA ARG A 88 4.78 10.60 -0.99
C ARG A 88 3.63 10.10 -0.12
N ALA A 89 2.39 10.37 -0.53
CA ALA A 89 1.23 9.89 0.19
C ALA A 89 0.08 9.52 -0.74
N LEU A 90 -0.58 8.40 -0.44
CA LEU A 90 -1.85 7.97 -1.01
C LEU A 90 -2.94 8.27 0.02
N HIS A 91 -3.88 9.14 -0.30
CA HIS A 91 -5.01 9.43 0.57
C HIS A 91 -6.04 8.30 0.49
N ILE A 92 -6.65 7.97 1.63
CA ILE A 92 -7.77 7.03 1.68
C ILE A 92 -9.06 7.78 2.02
N SER A 93 -10.19 7.31 1.50
CA SER A 93 -11.49 7.98 1.57
C SER A 93 -12.14 7.95 2.96
N TYR A 94 -11.33 8.17 4.02
CA TYR A 94 -11.81 8.39 5.38
C TYR A 94 -12.11 9.88 5.61
N PRO A 95 -13.22 10.23 6.30
CA PRO A 95 -14.27 9.38 6.81
C PRO A 95 -15.28 8.98 5.72
N ASN A 96 -15.67 7.69 5.70
CA ASN A 96 -16.79 7.23 4.89
C ASN A 96 -18.15 7.58 5.54
N GLU A 97 -19.28 7.19 4.94
CA GLU A 97 -20.61 7.55 5.48
C GLU A 97 -20.85 6.93 6.87
N THR A 98 -20.42 5.69 7.09
CA THR A 98 -20.53 5.03 8.39
C THR A 98 -19.76 5.77 9.49
N ASP A 99 -18.57 6.26 9.15
CA ASP A 99 -17.74 7.04 10.08
C ASP A 99 -18.41 8.39 10.41
N ARG A 100 -18.97 9.07 9.40
CA ARG A 100 -19.69 10.33 9.56
C ARG A 100 -20.95 10.15 10.40
N GLU A 101 -21.72 9.10 10.16
CA GLU A 101 -22.90 8.81 10.99
C GLU A 101 -22.56 8.52 12.45
N ARG A 102 -21.52 7.74 12.67
CA ARG A 102 -21.02 7.45 14.02
C ARG A 102 -20.58 8.73 14.73
N ALA A 103 -19.82 9.60 14.05
CA ALA A 103 -19.35 10.87 14.59
C ALA A 103 -20.54 11.80 14.92
N ARG A 104 -21.55 11.88 14.05
CA ARG A 104 -22.80 12.65 14.32
C ARG A 104 -23.53 12.15 15.57
N LYS A 105 -23.66 10.84 15.72
CA LYS A 105 -24.31 10.24 16.91
C LYS A 105 -23.54 10.52 18.21
N LEU A 106 -22.21 10.63 18.12
CA LEU A 106 -21.33 10.95 19.25
C LEU A 106 -21.17 12.46 19.49
N GLY A 107 -21.64 13.31 18.58
CA GLY A 107 -21.44 14.76 18.67
C GLY A 107 -20.00 15.20 18.49
N VAL A 108 -19.19 14.48 17.71
CA VAL A 108 -17.76 14.74 17.53
C VAL A 108 -17.41 14.96 16.04
N ASN A 109 -16.28 15.62 15.80
CA ASN A 109 -15.68 15.72 14.48
C ASN A 109 -14.88 14.42 14.20
N PRO A 110 -15.13 13.65 13.13
CA PRO A 110 -14.38 12.43 12.83
C PRO A 110 -12.92 12.70 12.45
N GLY A 111 -12.58 13.91 12.02
CA GLY A 111 -11.31 14.23 11.38
C GLY A 111 -11.28 13.80 9.92
N GLY A 112 -10.08 13.69 9.35
CA GLY A 112 -9.84 13.33 7.94
C GLY A 112 -8.36 13.13 7.69
N ASP A 113 -7.96 13.25 6.40
CA ASP A 113 -6.56 13.23 5.95
C ASP A 113 -5.77 11.98 6.39
N ILE A 114 -6.42 10.82 6.37
CA ILE A 114 -5.74 9.55 6.61
C ILE A 114 -5.07 9.09 5.32
N MET A 115 -3.77 8.82 5.42
CA MET A 115 -2.93 8.49 4.25
C MET A 115 -2.06 7.25 4.51
N ILE A 116 -1.67 6.59 3.43
CA ILE A 116 -0.52 5.68 3.39
C ILE A 116 0.65 6.52 2.88
N HIS A 117 1.74 6.64 3.66
CA HIS A 117 2.82 7.58 3.33
C HIS A 117 4.20 7.08 3.76
N GLY A 118 5.23 7.74 3.26
CA GLY A 118 6.61 7.49 3.65
C GLY A 118 6.99 8.13 4.99
N ILE A 119 8.29 8.31 5.20
CA ILE A 119 8.86 8.93 6.41
C ILE A 119 8.89 10.44 6.23
N THR A 120 8.79 11.20 7.33
CA THR A 120 8.95 12.66 7.34
C THR A 120 10.18 13.09 6.53
N ASN A 121 10.03 14.13 5.70
CA ASN A 121 11.13 14.66 4.89
C ASN A 121 12.33 15.04 5.76
N GLY A 122 13.54 14.66 5.30
CA GLY A 122 14.76 14.81 6.08
C GLY A 122 15.07 13.64 7.03
N LEU A 123 14.08 12.79 7.36
CA LEU A 123 14.25 11.63 8.26
C LEU A 123 14.26 10.28 7.53
N GLY A 124 14.26 10.26 6.19
CA GLY A 124 14.23 9.02 5.39
C GLY A 124 15.36 8.05 5.70
N TRP A 125 16.51 8.55 6.24
CA TRP A 125 17.65 7.76 6.67
C TRP A 125 17.32 6.78 7.80
N MET A 126 16.24 7.01 8.57
CA MET A 126 15.79 6.10 9.61
C MET A 126 15.37 4.73 9.05
N GLY A 127 14.94 4.67 7.79
CA GLY A 127 14.52 3.43 7.16
C GLY A 127 13.55 2.63 8.03
N PRO A 128 13.73 1.31 8.19
CA PRO A 128 12.84 0.46 9.01
C PRO A 128 12.74 0.84 10.49
N SER A 129 13.72 1.59 11.03
CA SER A 129 13.72 1.99 12.44
C SER A 129 12.59 2.95 12.81
N HIS A 130 11.94 3.61 11.83
CA HIS A 130 10.77 4.45 12.10
C HIS A 130 9.61 3.66 12.71
N ARG A 131 9.61 2.32 12.63
CA ARG A 131 8.55 1.42 13.12
C ARG A 131 8.73 0.95 14.56
N ILE A 132 9.73 1.47 15.28
CA ILE A 132 9.97 1.13 16.70
C ILE A 132 8.74 1.49 17.55
N SER A 133 7.97 2.49 17.13
CA SER A 133 6.72 2.88 17.76
C SER A 133 5.70 3.35 16.71
N ASP A 134 4.43 3.30 17.06
CA ASP A 134 3.36 3.99 16.32
C ASP A 134 3.47 5.49 16.61
N TRP A 135 3.61 6.30 15.56
CA TRP A 135 3.95 7.72 15.72
C TRP A 135 3.08 8.68 14.91
N THR A 136 2.17 8.14 14.09
CA THR A 136 1.34 8.97 13.22
C THR A 136 0.09 9.51 13.95
N ASP A 137 -0.60 10.47 13.34
CA ASP A 137 -1.89 10.97 13.81
C ASP A 137 -3.09 10.13 13.29
N GLY A 138 -2.81 8.88 12.88
CA GLY A 138 -3.79 7.93 12.38
C GLY A 138 -3.49 7.41 10.98
N CYS A 139 -2.48 7.94 10.31
CA CYS A 139 -2.00 7.47 9.01
C CYS A 139 -1.29 6.11 9.13
N ILE A 140 -0.98 5.52 7.98
CA ILE A 140 -0.23 4.27 7.84
C ILE A 140 1.13 4.61 7.23
N ALA A 141 2.21 4.48 8.00
CA ALA A 141 3.54 4.86 7.56
C ALA A 141 4.38 3.64 7.19
N VAL A 142 5.07 3.74 6.06
CA VAL A 142 6.06 2.79 5.53
C VAL A 142 7.39 3.50 5.28
N THR A 143 8.43 2.80 4.86
CA THR A 143 9.69 3.45 4.44
C THR A 143 9.51 4.20 3.13
N ASN A 144 10.45 5.12 2.81
CA ASN A 144 10.41 5.86 1.55
C ASN A 144 10.50 4.93 0.32
N THR A 145 11.31 3.88 0.39
CA THR A 145 11.41 2.90 -0.70
C THR A 145 10.09 2.13 -0.87
N GLU A 146 9.44 1.75 0.22
CA GLU A 146 8.17 1.02 0.18
C GLU A 146 7.02 1.88 -0.34
N ILE A 147 6.96 3.18 0.01
CA ILE A 147 5.91 4.05 -0.54
C ILE A 147 6.11 4.30 -2.04
N GLU A 148 7.34 4.32 -2.55
CA GLU A 148 7.59 4.38 -4.00
C GLU A 148 7.05 3.13 -4.71
N GLU A 149 7.27 1.95 -4.14
CA GLU A 149 6.75 0.69 -4.68
C GLU A 149 5.21 0.66 -4.62
N ILE A 150 4.61 0.99 -3.47
CA ILE A 150 3.16 1.08 -3.30
C ILE A 150 2.55 2.08 -4.29
N TRP A 151 3.19 3.25 -4.45
CA TRP A 151 2.77 4.29 -5.40
C TRP A 151 2.69 3.78 -6.83
N SER A 152 3.63 2.94 -7.25
CA SER A 152 3.68 2.39 -8.61
C SER A 152 2.69 1.26 -8.83
N LEU A 153 2.39 0.46 -7.80
CA LEU A 153 1.59 -0.75 -7.90
C LEU A 153 0.10 -0.52 -7.62
N VAL A 154 -0.25 0.47 -6.81
CA VAL A 154 -1.63 0.70 -6.35
C VAL A 154 -2.26 1.84 -7.15
N PRO A 155 -3.19 1.60 -8.10
CA PRO A 155 -3.88 2.64 -8.84
C PRO A 155 -4.89 3.42 -7.97
N ASP A 156 -5.29 4.62 -8.42
CA ASP A 156 -6.40 5.34 -7.82
C ASP A 156 -7.69 4.55 -7.95
N GLY A 157 -8.57 4.65 -6.97
CA GLY A 157 -9.78 3.85 -6.85
C GLY A 157 -9.60 2.49 -6.21
N THR A 158 -8.35 2.03 -5.99
CA THR A 158 -8.09 0.73 -5.34
C THR A 158 -8.77 0.67 -3.97
N PRO A 159 -9.57 -0.38 -3.69
CA PRO A 159 -10.14 -0.63 -2.36
C PRO A 159 -9.04 -0.77 -1.30
N VAL A 160 -9.29 -0.15 -0.15
CA VAL A 160 -8.44 -0.25 1.05
C VAL A 160 -9.29 -0.75 2.20
N GLU A 161 -8.98 -1.92 2.69
CA GLU A 161 -9.63 -2.51 3.87
C GLU A 161 -8.68 -2.42 5.05
N ILE A 162 -9.18 -1.88 6.17
CA ILE A 162 -8.41 -1.78 7.43
C ILE A 162 -9.15 -2.59 8.50
N ARG A 163 -8.48 -3.60 9.04
CA ARG A 163 -8.97 -4.53 10.05
C ARG A 163 -8.19 -4.40 11.37
N PRO A 164 -8.77 -4.84 12.49
CA PRO A 164 -8.09 -4.99 13.77
C PRO A 164 -6.79 -5.75 13.71
#